data_c9ec7847e53426ca57e87e0d6180aa47
#
_entry.id   c9ec7847e53426ca57e87e0d6180aa47
#
_cell.length_a   1.000
_cell.length_b   1.000
_cell.length_c   1.000
_cell.angle_alpha   90.00
_cell.angle_beta   90.00
_cell.angle_gamma   90.00
#
_symmetry.space_group_name_H-M   'P 1'
#
loop_
_entity.id
_entity.type
_entity.pdbx_description
1 polymer ?
#
loop_
_entity_poly.entity_id
_entity_poly.type
_entity_poly.pdbx_seq_one_letter_code
_entity_poly.pdbx_strand_id
1 'polypeptide(L)'
;LCNVHADVFKGNIKENAVNPDFATPGHPVHTIKLENMVLKSLVNDALLPDLKKYQAGQDTLDKIRKELSDLATIDKHYRRKETSLFPLMNKYGITAPPEVMWGVDDDIRDLIGDASKIAGEEHPDKDQLAEAIKKASHEVLEMIFKEESIMIPMIDEVADQDDWYNVKREESQIGYTLIRKPMNWKPKEAKKEAGPISAVSYTHL
;
A
#
# COMPACT_ATOMS: atom_id res chain seq x y z
N LEU A 1 18.30 -10.33 -2.13
CA LEU A 1 17.50 -11.57 -2.29
C LEU A 1 16.04 -11.28 -2.67
N CYS A 2 15.39 -10.21 -2.16
CA CYS A 2 14.01 -9.86 -2.49
C CYS A 2 13.80 -9.43 -3.95
N ASN A 3 14.74 -8.75 -4.58
CA ASN A 3 14.59 -8.30 -5.96
C ASN A 3 14.58 -9.46 -6.97
N VAL A 4 15.30 -10.53 -6.69
CA VAL A 4 15.33 -11.73 -7.56
C VAL A 4 13.98 -12.47 -7.56
N HIS A 5 13.26 -12.48 -6.42
CA HIS A 5 11.95 -13.11 -6.35
C HIS A 5 10.85 -12.27 -7.03
N ALA A 6 10.93 -10.95 -6.97
CA ALA A 6 9.98 -10.08 -7.66
C ALA A 6 10.05 -10.22 -9.19
N ASP A 7 11.26 -10.45 -9.74
CA ASP A 7 11.44 -10.64 -11.17
C ASP A 7 10.92 -11.99 -11.69
N VAL A 8 10.93 -13.05 -10.85
CA VAL A 8 10.34 -14.35 -11.18
C VAL A 8 8.80 -14.24 -11.26
N PHE A 9 8.18 -13.44 -10.40
CA PHE A 9 6.73 -13.21 -10.42
C PHE A 9 6.28 -12.31 -11.57
N LYS A 10 7.12 -11.40 -12.04
CA LYS A 10 6.81 -10.54 -13.21
C LYS A 10 6.48 -11.34 -14.49
N GLY A 11 6.99 -12.57 -14.62
CA GLY A 11 6.77 -13.42 -15.79
C GLY A 11 5.55 -14.34 -15.73
N ASN A 12 4.93 -14.51 -14.56
CA ASN A 12 3.85 -15.50 -14.35
C ASN A 12 2.51 -14.92 -13.92
N ILE A 13 2.39 -13.59 -13.81
CA ILE A 13 1.10 -12.96 -13.50
C ILE A 13 0.23 -13.08 -14.76
N LYS A 14 -0.65 -14.10 -14.79
CA LYS A 14 -1.79 -14.08 -15.70
C LYS A 14 -2.50 -12.75 -15.50
N GLU A 15 -2.88 -12.08 -16.59
CA GLU A 15 -3.85 -10.98 -16.55
C GLU A 15 -5.16 -11.52 -15.98
N ASN A 16 -5.22 -11.69 -14.66
CA ASN A 16 -6.46 -11.97 -13.98
C ASN A 16 -7.31 -10.71 -14.09
N ALA A 17 -8.54 -10.87 -14.54
CA ALA A 17 -9.50 -9.78 -14.58
C ALA A 17 -9.52 -9.10 -13.20
N VAL A 18 -9.20 -7.80 -13.16
CA VAL A 18 -9.15 -7.03 -11.92
C VAL A 18 -10.53 -7.14 -11.25
N ASN A 19 -10.54 -7.55 -9.99
CA ASN A 19 -11.78 -7.62 -9.21
C ASN A 19 -12.50 -6.26 -9.26
N PRO A 20 -13.71 -6.17 -9.81
CA PRO A 20 -14.41 -4.90 -10.00
C PRO A 20 -14.69 -4.17 -8.69
N ASP A 21 -14.78 -4.87 -7.57
CA ASP A 21 -15.00 -4.27 -6.26
C ASP A 21 -13.79 -3.42 -5.81
N PHE A 22 -12.59 -3.69 -6.31
CA PHE A 22 -11.38 -2.91 -6.02
C PHE A 22 -11.40 -1.49 -6.58
N ALA A 23 -12.25 -1.20 -7.54
CA ALA A 23 -12.48 0.16 -8.04
C ALA A 23 -13.52 0.93 -7.20
N THR A 24 -14.21 0.27 -6.27
CA THR A 24 -15.27 0.89 -5.47
C THR A 24 -14.67 1.85 -4.43
N PRO A 25 -15.04 3.14 -4.44
CA PRO A 25 -14.57 4.10 -3.45
C PRO A 25 -14.83 3.62 -2.02
N GLY A 26 -13.78 3.65 -1.20
CA GLY A 26 -13.83 3.19 0.19
C GLY A 26 -13.51 1.71 0.40
N HIS A 27 -13.44 0.89 -0.64
CA HIS A 27 -12.88 -0.46 -0.53
C HIS A 27 -11.40 -0.38 -0.09
N PRO A 28 -10.90 -1.29 0.78
CA PRO A 28 -9.50 -1.24 1.25
C PRO A 28 -8.48 -1.19 0.11
N VAL A 29 -8.65 -1.99 -0.94
CA VAL A 29 -7.74 -1.97 -2.10
C VAL A 29 -7.80 -0.65 -2.85
N HIS A 30 -8.99 -0.05 -3.03
CA HIS A 30 -9.10 1.28 -3.61
C HIS A 30 -8.33 2.31 -2.80
N THR A 31 -8.42 2.25 -1.46
CA THR A 31 -7.72 3.14 -0.55
C THR A 31 -6.20 3.00 -0.67
N ILE A 32 -5.67 1.76 -0.68
CA ILE A 32 -4.24 1.48 -0.87
C ILE A 32 -3.74 2.05 -2.19
N LYS A 33 -4.45 1.76 -3.30
CA LYS A 33 -4.06 2.25 -4.63
C LYS A 33 -4.10 3.78 -4.74
N LEU A 34 -5.06 4.42 -4.07
CA LEU A 34 -5.14 5.88 -4.04
C LEU A 34 -3.96 6.50 -3.29
N GLU A 35 -3.59 5.94 -2.13
CA GLU A 35 -2.40 6.38 -1.40
C GLU A 35 -1.13 6.14 -2.22
N ASN A 36 -0.99 4.98 -2.84
CA ASN A 36 0.13 4.65 -3.72
C ASN A 36 0.27 5.64 -4.88
N MET A 37 -0.85 6.05 -5.48
CA MET A 37 -0.85 7.05 -6.54
C MET A 37 -0.34 8.41 -6.04
N VAL A 38 -0.78 8.84 -4.86
CA VAL A 38 -0.34 10.11 -4.27
C VAL A 38 1.14 10.05 -3.86
N LEU A 39 1.58 8.93 -3.28
CA LEU A 39 2.99 8.71 -2.93
C LEU A 39 3.90 8.68 -4.16
N LYS A 40 3.48 8.02 -5.25
CA LYS A 40 4.21 8.04 -6.53
C LYS A 40 4.34 9.47 -7.07
N SER A 41 3.26 10.26 -7.02
CA SER A 41 3.29 11.64 -7.46
C SER A 41 4.19 12.51 -6.57
N LEU A 42 4.12 12.35 -5.25
CA LEU A 42 5.02 13.06 -4.33
C LEU A 42 6.49 12.78 -4.65
N VAL A 43 6.85 11.54 -4.89
CA VAL A 43 8.23 11.16 -5.21
C VAL A 43 8.65 11.67 -6.59
N ASN A 44 7.87 11.37 -7.63
CA ASN A 44 8.28 11.60 -9.02
C ASN A 44 8.06 13.03 -9.50
N ASP A 45 7.01 13.70 -9.02
CA ASP A 45 6.59 15.02 -9.53
C ASP A 45 7.01 16.18 -8.60
N ALA A 46 7.40 15.88 -7.35
CA ALA A 46 7.84 16.89 -6.38
C ALA A 46 9.26 16.62 -5.85
N LEU A 47 9.46 15.58 -5.04
CA LEU A 47 10.69 15.35 -4.30
C LEU A 47 11.92 15.20 -5.20
N LEU A 48 11.90 14.32 -6.20
CA LEU A 48 13.01 14.10 -7.11
C LEU A 48 13.29 15.32 -8.02
N PRO A 49 12.29 16.02 -8.59
CA PRO A 49 12.48 17.27 -9.30
C PRO A 49 13.07 18.39 -8.43
N ASP A 50 12.60 18.57 -7.20
CA ASP A 50 13.13 19.64 -6.33
C ASP A 50 14.53 19.29 -5.79
N LEU A 51 14.84 18.00 -5.59
CA LEU A 51 16.22 17.55 -5.36
C LEU A 51 17.15 17.91 -6.53
N LYS A 52 16.74 17.67 -7.77
CA LYS A 52 17.52 18.02 -8.96
C LYS A 52 17.78 19.52 -9.05
N LYS A 53 16.79 20.36 -8.73
CA LYS A 53 16.93 21.81 -8.65
C LYS A 53 17.92 22.21 -7.56
N TYR A 54 17.85 21.60 -6.38
CA TYR A 54 18.77 21.83 -5.28
C TYR A 54 20.21 21.51 -5.66
N GLN A 55 20.44 20.37 -6.32
CA GLN A 55 21.76 20.00 -6.85
C GLN A 55 22.28 21.02 -7.87
N ALA A 56 21.39 21.62 -8.66
CA ALA A 56 21.73 22.70 -9.62
C ALA A 56 21.92 24.08 -8.96
N GLY A 57 21.86 24.18 -7.65
CA GLY A 57 22.09 25.42 -6.91
C GLY A 57 20.85 26.28 -6.67
N GLN A 58 19.64 25.78 -6.96
CA GLN A 58 18.40 26.50 -6.64
C GLN A 58 18.02 26.26 -5.16
N ASP A 59 17.36 27.25 -4.58
CA ASP A 59 16.91 27.18 -3.18
C ASP A 59 15.57 26.42 -3.07
N THR A 60 15.68 25.08 -3.03
CA THR A 60 14.53 24.17 -2.87
C THR A 60 14.59 23.33 -1.58
N LEU A 61 15.54 23.61 -0.69
CA LEU A 61 15.76 22.78 0.51
C LEU A 61 14.53 22.72 1.42
N ASP A 62 13.83 23.83 1.63
CA ASP A 62 12.62 23.85 2.47
C ASP A 62 11.46 23.06 1.85
N LYS A 63 11.37 23.02 0.51
CA LYS A 63 10.42 22.15 -0.18
C LYS A 63 10.76 20.69 0.02
N ILE A 64 12.01 20.31 -0.14
CA ILE A 64 12.52 18.94 0.09
C ILE A 64 12.21 18.50 1.54
N ARG A 65 12.43 19.37 2.52
CA ARG A 65 12.11 19.09 3.94
C ARG A 65 10.61 18.79 4.13
N LYS A 66 9.77 19.61 3.52
CA LYS A 66 8.32 19.40 3.56
C LYS A 66 7.91 18.10 2.88
N GLU A 67 8.43 17.83 1.71
CA GLU A 67 8.14 16.63 0.92
C GLU A 67 8.60 15.35 1.63
N LEU A 68 9.76 15.38 2.31
CA LEU A 68 10.21 14.27 3.15
C LEU A 68 9.30 14.09 4.38
N SER A 69 8.81 15.19 4.99
CA SER A 69 7.83 15.11 6.07
C SER A 69 6.50 14.52 5.61
N ASP A 70 6.05 14.91 4.42
CA ASP A 70 4.85 14.34 3.80
C ASP A 70 5.07 12.85 3.48
N LEU A 71 6.24 12.47 2.93
CA LEU A 71 6.59 11.09 2.63
C LEU A 71 6.66 10.22 3.90
N ALA A 72 7.14 10.75 5.01
CA ALA A 72 7.21 10.04 6.29
C ALA A 72 5.82 9.61 6.81
N THR A 73 4.74 10.23 6.34
CA THR A 73 3.37 9.80 6.68
C THR A 73 3.02 8.42 6.11
N ILE A 74 3.87 7.85 5.24
CA ILE A 74 3.76 6.47 4.72
C ILE A 74 3.70 5.44 5.85
N ASP A 75 4.19 5.79 7.06
CA ASP A 75 4.07 4.96 8.25
C ASP A 75 2.62 4.54 8.53
N LYS A 76 1.62 5.41 8.31
CA LYS A 76 0.21 5.06 8.47
C LYS A 76 -0.24 4.00 7.47
N HIS A 77 0.23 4.09 6.23
CA HIS A 77 -0.03 3.10 5.18
C HIS A 77 0.57 1.74 5.55
N TYR A 78 1.83 1.71 5.97
CA TYR A 78 2.52 0.48 6.38
C TYR A 78 1.89 -0.13 7.63
N ARG A 79 1.58 0.66 8.66
CA ARG A 79 0.91 0.16 9.86
C ARG A 79 -0.44 -0.49 9.56
N ARG A 80 -1.24 0.06 8.63
CA ARG A 80 -2.48 -0.61 8.22
C ARG A 80 -2.21 -1.93 7.50
N LYS A 81 -1.23 -1.96 6.62
CA LYS A 81 -0.78 -3.19 5.96
C LYS A 81 -0.36 -4.25 6.97
N GLU A 82 0.48 -3.88 7.92
CA GLU A 82 1.02 -4.75 8.97
C GLU A 82 -0.04 -5.25 9.96
N THR A 83 -1.03 -4.43 10.29
CA THR A 83 -2.04 -4.77 11.31
C THR A 83 -3.28 -5.45 10.78
N SER A 84 -3.57 -5.35 9.47
CA SER A 84 -4.77 -5.94 8.89
C SER A 84 -4.49 -6.87 7.71
N LEU A 85 -3.69 -6.45 6.72
CA LEU A 85 -3.46 -7.27 5.52
C LEU A 85 -2.51 -8.44 5.77
N PHE A 86 -1.43 -8.24 6.50
CA PHE A 86 -0.50 -9.32 6.84
C PHE A 86 -1.14 -10.40 7.73
N PRO A 87 -1.91 -10.05 8.79
CA PRO A 87 -2.71 -11.04 9.51
C PRO A 87 -3.72 -11.78 8.64
N LEU A 88 -4.36 -11.09 7.69
CA LEU A 88 -5.26 -11.72 6.72
C LEU A 88 -4.53 -12.73 5.83
N MET A 89 -3.36 -12.38 5.31
CA MET A 89 -2.52 -13.32 4.54
C MET A 89 -2.13 -14.53 5.38
N ASN A 90 -1.70 -14.32 6.62
CA ASN A 90 -1.34 -15.39 7.56
C ASN A 90 -2.53 -16.32 7.87
N LYS A 91 -3.76 -15.79 7.98
CA LYS A 91 -4.99 -16.57 8.15
C LYS A 91 -5.15 -17.64 7.06
N TYR A 92 -4.71 -17.34 5.85
CA TYR A 92 -4.78 -18.22 4.69
C TYR A 92 -3.46 -18.97 4.40
N GLY A 93 -2.51 -18.96 5.34
CA GLY A 93 -1.25 -19.70 5.21
C GLY A 93 -0.21 -19.02 4.31
N ILE A 94 -0.43 -17.77 3.91
CA ILE A 94 0.51 -16.97 3.13
C ILE A 94 1.40 -16.22 4.13
N THR A 95 2.53 -16.81 4.53
CA THR A 95 3.36 -16.28 5.63
C THR A 95 4.66 -15.62 5.18
N ALA A 96 5.32 -16.14 4.16
CA ALA A 96 6.62 -15.65 3.73
C ALA A 96 6.58 -14.23 3.13
N PRO A 97 5.65 -13.85 2.23
CA PRO A 97 5.60 -12.50 1.69
C PRO A 97 5.35 -11.42 2.76
N PRO A 98 4.41 -11.57 3.71
CA PRO A 98 4.23 -10.60 4.79
C PRO A 98 5.48 -10.39 5.64
N GLU A 99 6.18 -11.47 6.02
CA GLU A 99 7.39 -11.38 6.83
C GLU A 99 8.49 -10.57 6.14
N VAL A 100 8.71 -10.84 4.85
CA VAL A 100 9.69 -10.11 4.04
C VAL A 100 9.28 -8.65 3.83
N MET A 101 8.00 -8.39 3.51
CA MET A 101 7.52 -7.03 3.28
C MET A 101 7.58 -6.18 4.55
N TRP A 102 7.34 -6.76 5.73
CA TRP A 102 7.48 -6.05 7.00
C TRP A 102 8.90 -5.55 7.21
N GLY A 103 9.91 -6.40 7.00
CA GLY A 103 11.31 -5.97 7.10
C GLY A 103 11.66 -4.84 6.13
N VAL A 104 11.12 -4.87 4.90
CA VAL A 104 11.33 -3.79 3.92
C VAL A 104 10.58 -2.51 4.32
N ASP A 105 9.38 -2.61 4.92
CA ASP A 105 8.67 -1.43 5.44
C ASP A 105 9.50 -0.71 6.51
N ASP A 106 10.16 -1.45 7.41
CA ASP A 106 11.05 -0.89 8.42
C ASP A 106 12.29 -0.24 7.78
N ASP A 107 12.92 -0.91 6.82
CA ASP A 107 14.04 -0.34 6.06
C ASP A 107 13.66 1.00 5.37
N ILE A 108 12.46 1.08 4.81
CA ILE A 108 11.96 2.32 4.17
C ILE A 108 11.75 3.43 5.20
N ARG A 109 11.20 3.12 6.38
CA ARG A 109 11.07 4.09 7.48
C ARG A 109 12.43 4.67 7.85
N ASP A 110 13.43 3.81 7.99
CA ASP A 110 14.80 4.22 8.31
C ASP A 110 15.42 5.08 7.21
N LEU A 111 15.27 4.70 5.95
CA LEU A 111 15.78 5.46 4.80
C LEU A 111 15.16 6.86 4.69
N ILE A 112 13.84 6.99 4.93
CA ILE A 112 13.17 8.29 4.95
C ILE A 112 13.65 9.11 6.14
N GLY A 113 13.85 8.48 7.31
CA GLY A 113 14.39 9.09 8.51
C GLY A 113 15.81 9.65 8.28
N ASP A 114 16.68 8.87 7.67
CA ASP A 114 18.05 9.29 7.33
C ASP A 114 18.06 10.46 6.36
N ALA A 115 17.27 10.40 5.29
CA ALA A 115 17.14 11.51 4.35
C ALA A 115 16.62 12.78 5.03
N SER A 116 15.63 12.65 5.91
CA SER A 116 15.06 13.76 6.68
C SER A 116 16.07 14.36 7.64
N LYS A 117 16.91 13.54 8.28
CA LYS A 117 17.97 13.99 9.18
C LYS A 117 19.03 14.81 8.42
N ILE A 118 19.50 14.32 7.28
CA ILE A 118 20.45 15.05 6.43
C ILE A 118 19.83 16.36 5.95
N ALA A 119 18.61 16.35 5.45
CA ALA A 119 17.92 17.56 5.01
C ALA A 119 17.70 18.58 6.14
N GLY A 120 17.65 18.14 7.39
CA GLY A 120 17.50 18.97 8.59
C GLY A 120 18.76 19.74 8.98
N GLU A 121 19.93 19.40 8.46
CA GLU A 121 21.18 20.12 8.70
C GLU A 121 21.09 21.57 8.16
N GLU A 122 21.85 22.48 8.76
CA GLU A 122 21.89 23.88 8.31
C GLU A 122 22.44 23.99 6.88
N HIS A 123 23.49 23.22 6.59
CA HIS A 123 24.14 23.12 5.28
C HIS A 123 24.33 21.66 4.88
N PRO A 124 23.28 20.98 4.42
CA PRO A 124 23.39 19.57 4.08
C PRO A 124 24.33 19.36 2.88
N ASP A 125 25.14 18.31 2.98
CA ASP A 125 25.93 17.87 1.83
C ASP A 125 25.00 17.42 0.71
N LYS A 126 25.15 18.03 -0.47
CA LYS A 126 24.24 17.83 -1.61
C LYS A 126 24.28 16.40 -2.15
N ASP A 127 25.44 15.78 -2.14
CA ASP A 127 25.63 14.43 -2.69
C ASP A 127 25.08 13.39 -1.72
N GLN A 128 25.34 13.55 -0.41
CA GLN A 128 24.77 12.69 0.62
C GLN A 128 23.24 12.79 0.66
N LEU A 129 22.69 14.00 0.60
CA LEU A 129 21.26 14.21 0.55
C LEU A 129 20.64 13.57 -0.69
N ALA A 130 21.28 13.73 -1.84
CA ALA A 130 20.81 13.15 -3.09
C ALA A 130 20.82 11.62 -3.06
N GLU A 131 21.88 11.01 -2.54
CA GLU A 131 21.98 9.56 -2.39
C GLU A 131 20.88 9.03 -1.47
N ALA A 132 20.70 9.65 -0.30
CA ALA A 132 19.69 9.23 0.67
C ALA A 132 18.26 9.35 0.10
N ILE A 133 17.92 10.47 -0.54
CA ILE A 133 16.59 10.67 -1.14
C ILE A 133 16.35 9.69 -2.28
N LYS A 134 17.31 9.48 -3.17
CA LYS A 134 17.16 8.53 -4.29
C LYS A 134 16.97 7.11 -3.80
N LYS A 135 17.71 6.70 -2.77
CA LYS A 135 17.57 5.37 -2.17
C LYS A 135 16.21 5.17 -1.53
N ALA A 136 15.75 6.11 -0.70
CA ALA A 136 14.42 6.06 -0.09
C ALA A 136 13.32 6.06 -1.16
N SER A 137 13.42 6.92 -2.17
CA SER A 137 12.47 6.99 -3.28
C SER A 137 12.37 5.69 -4.07
N HIS A 138 13.50 5.06 -4.35
CA HIS A 138 13.55 3.79 -5.05
C HIS A 138 12.81 2.69 -4.27
N GLU A 139 13.11 2.53 -2.98
CA GLU A 139 12.49 1.49 -2.17
C GLU A 139 10.99 1.73 -1.96
N VAL A 140 10.54 2.98 -1.81
CA VAL A 140 9.12 3.33 -1.78
C VAL A 140 8.42 2.90 -3.06
N LEU A 141 8.97 3.22 -4.23
CA LEU A 141 8.37 2.86 -5.52
C LEU A 141 8.37 1.34 -5.76
N GLU A 142 9.42 0.63 -5.35
CA GLU A 142 9.50 -0.83 -5.41
C GLU A 142 8.48 -1.49 -4.46
N MET A 143 8.26 -0.92 -3.26
CA MET A 143 7.23 -1.44 -2.36
C MET A 143 5.83 -1.25 -2.94
N ILE A 144 5.53 -0.09 -3.52
CA ILE A 144 4.24 0.14 -4.20
C ILE A 144 4.02 -0.89 -5.31
N PHE A 145 5.06 -1.18 -6.10
CA PHE A 145 4.97 -2.23 -7.12
C PHE A 145 4.67 -3.61 -6.51
N LYS A 146 5.34 -3.98 -5.42
CA LYS A 146 5.11 -5.27 -4.73
C LYS A 146 3.69 -5.37 -4.17
N GLU A 147 3.17 -4.28 -3.61
CA GLU A 147 1.80 -4.23 -3.08
C GLU A 147 0.76 -4.44 -4.19
N GLU A 148 0.87 -3.70 -5.29
CA GLU A 148 -0.11 -3.71 -6.36
C GLU A 148 -0.02 -4.96 -7.25
N SER A 149 1.19 -5.48 -7.47
CA SER A 149 1.44 -6.56 -8.44
C SER A 149 1.59 -7.94 -7.79
N ILE A 150 1.81 -8.01 -6.48
CA ILE A 150 2.03 -9.27 -5.78
C ILE A 150 1.06 -9.43 -4.60
N MET A 151 1.11 -8.54 -3.62
CA MET A 151 0.36 -8.67 -2.37
C MET A 151 -1.16 -8.66 -2.62
N ILE A 152 -1.67 -7.64 -3.29
CA ILE A 152 -3.11 -7.50 -3.57
C ILE A 152 -3.64 -8.69 -4.37
N PRO A 153 -3.03 -9.13 -5.48
CA PRO A 153 -3.46 -10.33 -6.18
C PRO A 153 -3.47 -11.61 -5.32
N MET A 154 -2.46 -11.81 -4.48
CA MET A 154 -2.41 -12.98 -3.59
C MET A 154 -3.54 -12.96 -2.56
N ILE A 155 -3.92 -11.80 -2.03
CA ILE A 155 -5.04 -11.70 -1.10
C ILE A 155 -6.37 -11.91 -1.84
N ASP A 156 -6.51 -11.38 -3.06
CA ASP A 156 -7.73 -11.51 -3.86
C ASP A 156 -8.08 -12.97 -4.20
N GLU A 157 -7.07 -13.83 -4.32
CA GLU A 157 -7.28 -15.27 -4.57
C GLU A 157 -7.92 -16.01 -3.39
N VAL A 158 -7.81 -15.49 -2.16
CA VAL A 158 -8.20 -16.21 -0.93
C VAL A 158 -9.21 -15.47 -0.06
N ALA A 159 -9.23 -14.14 -0.09
CA ALA A 159 -10.07 -13.34 0.78
C ALA A 159 -11.52 -13.25 0.27
N ASP A 160 -12.45 -13.34 1.18
CA ASP A 160 -13.86 -13.08 0.89
C ASP A 160 -14.29 -11.63 1.23
N GLN A 161 -15.55 -11.33 1.01
CA GLN A 161 -16.12 -10.01 1.26
C GLN A 161 -16.10 -9.63 2.74
N ASP A 162 -16.24 -10.59 3.64
CA ASP A 162 -16.23 -10.36 5.08
C ASP A 162 -14.82 -10.05 5.57
N ASP A 163 -13.81 -10.68 4.98
CA ASP A 163 -12.40 -10.37 5.23
C ASP A 163 -12.08 -8.91 4.87
N TRP A 164 -12.48 -8.48 3.68
CA TRP A 164 -12.30 -7.10 3.25
C TRP A 164 -13.06 -6.11 4.12
N TYR A 165 -14.24 -6.49 4.62
CA TYR A 165 -14.99 -5.64 5.54
C TYR A 165 -14.31 -5.51 6.89
N ASN A 166 -13.70 -6.57 7.41
CA ASN A 166 -12.91 -6.53 8.64
C ASN A 166 -11.71 -5.62 8.49
N VAL A 167 -10.94 -5.74 7.40
CA VAL A 167 -9.85 -4.82 7.06
C VAL A 167 -10.33 -3.38 7.06
N LYS A 168 -11.49 -3.10 6.42
CA LYS A 168 -12.08 -1.75 6.37
C LYS A 168 -12.38 -1.17 7.75
N ARG A 169 -12.86 -1.98 8.66
CA ARG A 169 -13.21 -1.53 10.02
C ARG A 169 -11.99 -1.11 10.83
N GLU A 170 -10.86 -1.75 10.62
CA GLU A 170 -9.60 -1.49 11.35
C GLU A 170 -8.87 -0.24 10.84
N GLU A 171 -8.98 0.07 9.55
CA GLU A 171 -8.28 1.19 8.91
C GLU A 171 -8.46 2.55 9.60
N SER A 172 -9.67 2.82 10.09
CA SER A 172 -10.02 4.14 10.65
C SER A 172 -9.28 4.48 11.95
N GLN A 173 -8.75 3.49 12.64
CA GLN A 173 -8.03 3.68 13.91
C GLN A 173 -6.61 4.20 13.68
N ILE A 174 -6.00 3.89 12.55
CA ILE A 174 -4.63 4.27 12.20
C ILE A 174 -4.60 5.58 11.39
N GLY A 175 -5.57 5.75 10.53
CA GLY A 175 -5.64 6.89 9.61
C GLY A 175 -5.00 6.62 8.25
N TYR A 176 -4.81 7.68 7.45
CA TYR A 176 -4.46 7.57 6.03
C TYR A 176 -3.27 8.47 5.69
N THR A 177 -2.54 8.09 4.63
CA THR A 177 -1.38 8.82 4.13
C THR A 177 -1.78 9.74 3.00
N LEU A 178 -1.65 11.05 3.21
CA LEU A 178 -1.82 12.11 2.21
C LEU A 178 -3.18 12.15 1.47
N ILE A 179 -4.14 11.38 1.91
CA ILE A 179 -5.51 11.37 1.39
C ILE A 179 -6.51 11.73 2.48
N ARG A 180 -7.69 12.19 2.07
CA ARG A 180 -8.82 12.36 2.98
C ARG A 180 -9.34 10.99 3.40
N LYS A 181 -10.03 10.96 4.55
CA LYS A 181 -10.72 9.74 5.00
C LYS A 181 -11.59 9.19 3.87
N PRO A 182 -11.36 7.94 3.45
CA PRO A 182 -12.15 7.31 2.39
C PRO A 182 -13.63 7.15 2.77
N MET A 183 -14.47 6.98 1.77
CA MET A 183 -15.89 6.69 1.96
C MET A 183 -16.08 5.39 2.77
N ASN A 184 -17.21 5.28 3.44
CA ASN A 184 -17.61 4.04 4.06
C ASN A 184 -17.95 3.02 2.98
N TRP A 185 -17.30 1.87 3.06
CA TRP A 185 -17.59 0.73 2.19
C TRP A 185 -18.11 -0.43 3.03
N LYS A 186 -19.08 -1.15 2.47
CA LYS A 186 -19.62 -2.40 3.00
C LYS A 186 -19.81 -3.37 1.85
N PRO A 187 -19.66 -4.69 2.09
CA PRO A 187 -20.01 -5.69 1.10
C PRO A 187 -21.46 -5.53 0.64
N LYS A 188 -21.72 -5.81 -0.62
CA LYS A 188 -23.09 -6.00 -1.08
C LYS A 188 -23.62 -7.23 -0.35
N GLU A 189 -24.78 -7.12 0.33
CA GLU A 189 -25.43 -8.28 0.93
C GLU A 189 -25.55 -9.37 -0.15
N ALA A 190 -24.97 -10.54 0.11
CA ALA A 190 -25.18 -11.68 -0.75
C ALA A 190 -26.69 -11.91 -0.82
N LYS A 191 -27.29 -11.83 -2.01
CA LYS A 191 -28.68 -12.23 -2.20
C LYS A 191 -28.76 -13.65 -1.66
N LYS A 192 -29.42 -13.85 -0.52
CA LYS A 192 -29.80 -15.19 -0.07
C LYS A 192 -30.61 -15.77 -1.22
N GLU A 193 -30.03 -16.68 -1.96
CA GLU A 193 -30.81 -17.54 -2.85
C GLU A 193 -31.81 -18.24 -1.96
N ALA A 194 -33.09 -17.85 -2.06
CA ALA A 194 -34.19 -18.59 -1.49
C ALA A 194 -34.22 -19.92 -2.25
N GLY A 195 -33.59 -20.94 -1.65
CA GLY A 195 -33.68 -22.28 -2.16
C GLY A 195 -35.16 -22.67 -2.24
N PRO A 196 -35.56 -23.43 -3.27
CA PRO A 196 -36.94 -23.81 -3.44
C PRO A 196 -37.39 -24.60 -2.23
N ILE A 197 -38.43 -24.10 -1.52
CA ILE A 197 -39.12 -24.84 -0.48
C ILE A 197 -39.86 -25.99 -1.20
N SER A 198 -39.26 -27.15 -1.19
CA SER A 198 -39.92 -28.38 -1.61
C SER A 198 -40.99 -28.71 -0.56
N ALA A 199 -42.21 -28.31 -0.84
CA ALA A 199 -43.36 -28.79 -0.09
C ALA A 199 -43.63 -30.26 -0.47
N VAL A 200 -43.15 -31.20 0.35
CA VAL A 200 -43.56 -32.58 0.24
C VAL A 200 -44.89 -32.71 1.01
N SER A 201 -45.97 -32.74 0.27
CA SER A 201 -47.28 -33.07 0.78
C SER A 201 -47.37 -34.59 0.93
N TYR A 202 -47.38 -35.09 2.15
CA TYR A 202 -47.79 -36.45 2.43
C TYR A 202 -49.29 -36.47 2.68
N THR A 203 -50.07 -36.90 1.68
CA THR A 203 -51.43 -37.34 1.84
C THR A 203 -51.41 -38.83 2.19
N HIS A 204 -51.75 -39.19 3.41
CA HIS A 204 -52.11 -40.56 3.77
C HIS A 204 -53.59 -40.79 3.55
N LEU A 205 -53.85 -41.80 2.75
CA LEU A 205 -55.07 -42.64 2.86
C LEU A 205 -54.83 -43.75 3.85
#